data_8a2198aa8eea54073685cbe479203454
#
_entry.id   8a2198aa8eea54073685cbe479203454
#
_cell.length_a   1.000
_cell.length_b   1.000
_cell.length_c   1.000
_cell.angle_alpha   90.00
_cell.angle_beta   90.00
_cell.angle_gamma   90.00
#
_symmetry.space_group_name_H-M   'P 1'
#
loop_
_entity.id
_entity.type
_entity.pdbx_description
1 polymer ?
#
loop_
_entity_poly.entity_id
_entity_poly.type
_entity_poly.pdbx_seq_one_letter_code
_entity_poly.pdbx_strand_id
1 'polypeptide(L)'
;MSIEADVNLFMKQLDTAISKVLLTDVSEVAKNALREAVYEEVYAAYTPTVYERQMDSGGLSDKENMMATVDVATRTLEVEDIRSDEGANVATKVEGGYRMPNGAMMGARPFHKPAEEKMMASGEAESALESGLKNLGF
;
A
#
# COMPACT_ATOMS: atom_id res chain seq x y z
N MET A 1 8.48 -8.38 42.24
CA MET A 1 8.21 -7.93 40.83
C MET A 1 9.26 -6.89 40.49
N SER A 2 9.92 -7.03 39.36
CA SER A 2 10.91 -6.03 38.94
C SER A 2 10.27 -5.02 37.99
N ILE A 3 10.63 -3.76 38.09
CA ILE A 3 10.21 -2.68 37.20
C ILE A 3 10.66 -2.98 35.76
N GLU A 4 11.85 -3.56 35.62
CA GLU A 4 12.40 -3.96 34.30
C GLU A 4 11.52 -5.00 33.59
N ALA A 5 11.03 -6.01 34.33
CA ALA A 5 10.12 -7.03 33.76
C ALA A 5 8.78 -6.41 33.33
N ASP A 6 8.26 -5.46 34.10
CA ASP A 6 7.01 -4.76 33.78
C ASP A 6 7.15 -3.85 32.56
N VAL A 7 8.27 -3.16 32.42
CA VAL A 7 8.58 -2.35 31.25
C VAL A 7 8.71 -3.22 30.01
N ASN A 8 9.39 -4.35 30.09
CA ASN A 8 9.56 -5.29 28.99
C ASN A 8 8.21 -5.87 28.52
N LEU A 9 7.31 -6.20 29.44
CA LEU A 9 5.97 -6.66 29.13
C LEU A 9 5.17 -5.57 28.42
N PHE A 10 5.22 -4.35 28.93
CA PHE A 10 4.55 -3.20 28.30
C PHE A 10 5.05 -2.96 26.88
N MET A 11 6.36 -3.01 26.66
CA MET A 11 6.95 -2.81 25.33
C MET A 11 6.52 -3.89 24.35
N LYS A 12 6.39 -5.15 24.79
CA LYS A 12 5.86 -6.24 23.95
C LYS A 12 4.41 -6.01 23.58
N GLN A 13 3.59 -5.57 24.53
CA GLN A 13 2.18 -5.26 24.29
C GLN A 13 2.03 -4.10 23.31
N LEU A 14 2.86 -3.06 23.45
CA LEU A 14 2.87 -1.92 22.54
C LEU A 14 3.30 -2.33 21.13
N ASP A 15 4.34 -3.14 20.99
CA ASP A 15 4.81 -3.63 19.68
C ASP A 15 3.72 -4.46 18.99
N THR A 16 3.02 -5.31 19.73
CA THR A 16 1.89 -6.09 19.20
C THR A 16 0.77 -5.17 18.74
N ALA A 17 0.44 -4.15 19.52
CA ALA A 17 -0.60 -3.18 19.17
C ALA A 17 -0.21 -2.35 17.94
N ILE A 18 1.02 -1.89 17.85
CA ILE A 18 1.53 -1.15 16.69
C ILE A 18 1.41 -2.01 15.43
N SER A 19 1.86 -3.26 15.48
CA SER A 19 1.79 -4.17 14.33
C SER A 19 0.36 -4.40 13.87
N LYS A 20 -0.56 -4.57 14.80
CA LYS A 20 -1.98 -4.75 14.50
C LYS A 20 -2.57 -3.52 13.81
N VAL A 21 -2.31 -2.32 14.32
CA VAL A 21 -2.83 -1.07 13.76
C VAL A 21 -2.19 -0.78 12.40
N LEU A 22 -0.91 -1.09 12.22
CA LEU A 22 -0.25 -0.97 10.92
C LEU A 22 -0.91 -1.87 9.87
N LEU A 23 -1.23 -3.12 10.23
CA LEU A 23 -1.87 -4.06 9.30
C LEU A 23 -3.35 -3.76 9.03
N THR A 24 -4.01 -3.02 9.88
CA THR A 24 -5.44 -2.70 9.72
C THR A 24 -5.63 -1.25 9.28
N ASP A 25 -5.61 -0.32 10.22
CA ASP A 25 -6.00 1.07 9.97
C ASP A 25 -5.00 1.80 9.07
N VAL A 26 -3.71 1.64 9.31
CA VAL A 26 -2.67 2.31 8.51
C VAL A 26 -2.55 1.69 7.11
N SER A 27 -2.66 0.36 7.00
CA SER A 27 -2.62 -0.30 5.70
C SER A 27 -3.79 0.14 4.80
N GLU A 28 -4.95 0.40 5.37
CA GLU A 28 -6.10 0.91 4.62
C GLU A 28 -5.82 2.31 4.05
N VAL A 29 -5.19 3.19 4.82
CA VAL A 29 -4.75 4.50 4.35
C VAL A 29 -3.75 4.34 3.19
N ALA A 30 -2.78 3.43 3.33
CA ALA A 30 -1.79 3.16 2.29
C ALA A 30 -2.44 2.62 1.01
N LYS A 31 -3.37 1.68 1.13
CA LYS A 31 -4.09 1.12 -0.02
C LYS A 31 -4.95 2.17 -0.72
N ASN A 32 -5.59 3.07 0.03
CA ASN A 32 -6.33 4.18 -0.55
C ASN A 32 -5.41 5.13 -1.31
N ALA A 33 -4.23 5.44 -0.76
CA ALA A 33 -3.25 6.29 -1.43
C ALA A 33 -2.73 5.65 -2.73
N LEU A 34 -2.47 4.34 -2.71
CA LEU A 34 -2.09 3.59 -3.92
C LEU A 34 -3.20 3.61 -4.96
N ARG A 35 -4.45 3.39 -4.56
CA ARG A 35 -5.61 3.44 -5.46
C ARG A 35 -5.72 4.81 -6.14
N GLU A 36 -5.64 5.89 -5.38
CA GLU A 36 -5.69 7.24 -5.92
C GLU A 36 -4.54 7.52 -6.88
N ALA A 37 -3.34 7.09 -6.53
CA ALA A 37 -2.18 7.26 -7.40
C ALA A 37 -2.31 6.47 -8.70
N VAL A 38 -2.88 5.26 -8.66
CA VAL A 38 -3.18 4.50 -9.87
C VAL A 38 -4.17 5.25 -10.76
N TYR A 39 -5.23 5.82 -10.20
CA TYR A 39 -6.18 6.64 -10.96
C TYR A 39 -5.50 7.84 -11.63
N GLU A 40 -4.70 8.58 -10.89
CA GLU A 40 -4.09 9.81 -11.36
C GLU A 40 -2.92 9.59 -12.32
N GLU A 41 -2.04 8.63 -12.01
CA GLU A 41 -0.78 8.45 -12.73
C GLU A 41 -0.86 7.38 -13.82
N VAL A 42 -1.77 6.43 -13.71
CA VAL A 42 -1.89 5.30 -14.64
C VAL A 42 -3.12 5.44 -15.50
N TYR A 43 -4.30 5.47 -14.90
CA TYR A 43 -5.55 5.46 -15.66
C TYR A 43 -5.80 6.78 -16.38
N ALA A 44 -5.45 7.91 -15.79
CA ALA A 44 -5.59 9.21 -16.43
C ALA A 44 -4.57 9.44 -17.56
N ALA A 45 -3.43 8.75 -17.53
CA ALA A 45 -2.39 8.88 -18.55
C ALA A 45 -2.70 8.16 -19.84
N TYR A 46 -3.57 7.15 -19.82
CA TYR A 46 -3.89 6.33 -20.98
C TYR A 46 -5.28 5.73 -20.86
N THR A 47 -6.08 5.83 -21.93
CA THR A 47 -7.39 5.19 -22.01
C THR A 47 -7.34 4.11 -23.09
N PRO A 48 -7.52 2.81 -22.73
CA PRO A 48 -7.54 1.73 -23.70
C PRO A 48 -8.76 1.85 -24.64
N THR A 49 -8.53 1.57 -25.92
CA THR A 49 -9.59 1.59 -26.94
C THR A 49 -10.01 0.21 -27.39
N VAL A 50 -9.22 -0.83 -27.09
CA VAL A 50 -9.42 -2.20 -27.58
C VAL A 50 -9.97 -3.11 -26.48
N TYR A 51 -9.74 -2.79 -25.20
CA TYR A 51 -10.19 -3.58 -24.07
C TYR A 51 -10.70 -2.67 -22.96
N GLU A 52 -11.48 -3.24 -22.05
CA GLU A 52 -11.96 -2.55 -20.86
C GLU A 52 -11.05 -2.84 -19.66
N ARG A 53 -10.69 -1.80 -18.90
CA ARG A 53 -9.89 -1.97 -17.69
C ARG A 53 -10.71 -2.62 -16.57
N GLN A 54 -10.06 -3.50 -15.80
CA GLN A 54 -10.68 -4.13 -14.63
C GLN A 54 -10.79 -3.18 -13.44
N MET A 55 -9.93 -2.17 -13.34
CA MET A 55 -9.94 -1.13 -12.29
C MET A 55 -10.11 -1.70 -10.88
N ASP A 56 -11.16 -1.32 -10.14
CA ASP A 56 -11.37 -1.75 -8.76
C ASP A 56 -11.86 -3.19 -8.60
N SER A 57 -12.18 -3.85 -9.70
CA SER A 57 -12.62 -5.25 -9.74
C SER A 57 -11.58 -6.12 -10.45
N GLY A 58 -10.48 -6.43 -9.77
CA GLY A 58 -9.39 -7.26 -10.28
C GLY A 58 -8.25 -6.51 -10.93
N GLY A 59 -8.33 -5.18 -11.06
CA GLY A 59 -7.27 -4.35 -11.65
C GLY A 59 -6.23 -3.85 -10.65
N LEU A 60 -5.36 -2.94 -11.08
CA LEU A 60 -4.33 -2.35 -10.22
C LEU A 60 -4.91 -1.55 -9.06
N SER A 61 -6.08 -0.94 -9.23
CA SER A 61 -6.74 -0.17 -8.18
C SER A 61 -7.58 -1.02 -7.23
N ASP A 62 -7.68 -2.32 -7.46
CA ASP A 62 -8.38 -3.23 -6.56
C ASP A 62 -7.54 -3.46 -5.30
N LYS A 63 -8.06 -3.06 -4.15
CA LYS A 63 -7.37 -3.22 -2.86
C LYS A 63 -7.09 -4.67 -2.49
N GLU A 64 -7.85 -5.64 -3.02
CA GLU A 64 -7.60 -7.06 -2.81
C GLU A 64 -6.31 -7.52 -3.48
N ASN A 65 -5.83 -6.80 -4.49
CA ASN A 65 -4.53 -7.03 -5.11
C ASN A 65 -3.38 -6.32 -4.39
N MET A 66 -3.66 -5.63 -3.30
CA MET A 66 -2.67 -4.92 -2.49
C MET A 66 -2.39 -5.71 -1.21
N MET A 67 -1.17 -6.22 -1.08
CA MET A 67 -0.74 -6.99 0.09
C MET A 67 -0.01 -6.10 1.08
N ALA A 68 -0.45 -6.14 2.34
CA ALA A 68 0.19 -5.45 3.44
C ALA A 68 0.99 -6.44 4.30
N THR A 69 2.25 -6.11 4.58
CA THR A 69 3.12 -6.87 5.48
C THR A 69 3.78 -5.94 6.48
N VAL A 70 4.01 -6.44 7.69
CA VAL A 70 4.67 -5.66 8.75
C VAL A 70 5.91 -6.40 9.22
N ASP A 71 7.04 -5.68 9.24
CA ASP A 71 8.23 -6.10 9.96
C ASP A 71 8.12 -5.59 11.40
N VAL A 72 7.89 -6.50 12.35
CA VAL A 72 7.69 -6.16 13.76
C VAL A 72 8.95 -5.57 14.38
N ALA A 73 10.11 -6.07 14.01
CA ALA A 73 11.39 -5.61 14.56
C ALA A 73 11.69 -4.14 14.21
N THR A 74 11.37 -3.73 12.99
CA THR A 74 11.59 -2.36 12.50
C THR A 74 10.35 -1.48 12.57
N ARG A 75 9.19 -2.04 12.92
CA ARG A 75 7.89 -1.35 12.92
C ARG A 75 7.59 -0.72 11.56
N THR A 76 7.85 -1.47 10.50
CA THR A 76 7.68 -1.01 9.12
C THR A 76 6.51 -1.71 8.48
N LEU A 77 5.59 -0.93 7.91
CA LEU A 77 4.53 -1.41 7.05
C LEU A 77 4.97 -1.30 5.59
N GLU A 78 4.79 -2.39 4.85
CA GLU A 78 4.98 -2.42 3.41
C GLU A 78 3.67 -2.82 2.74
N VAL A 79 3.23 -2.05 1.75
CA VAL A 79 2.06 -2.36 0.94
C VAL A 79 2.49 -2.48 -0.51
N GLU A 80 2.20 -3.61 -1.13
CA GLU A 80 2.62 -3.95 -2.47
C GLU A 80 1.42 -4.36 -3.32
N ASP A 81 1.39 -3.90 -4.56
CA ASP A 81 0.42 -4.39 -5.54
C ASP A 81 0.94 -5.69 -6.14
N ILE A 82 0.20 -6.78 -5.90
CA ILE A 82 0.59 -8.13 -6.29
C ILE A 82 -0.17 -8.66 -7.51
N ARG A 83 -0.97 -7.83 -8.17
CA ARG A 83 -1.68 -8.26 -9.37
C ARG A 83 -0.71 -8.82 -10.39
N SER A 84 -0.97 -10.03 -10.87
CA SER A 84 -0.18 -10.67 -11.91
C SER A 84 -1.02 -10.93 -13.16
N ASP A 85 -0.35 -10.92 -14.31
CA ASP A 85 -0.92 -11.28 -15.58
C ASP A 85 0.10 -12.13 -16.34
N GLU A 86 -0.29 -13.35 -16.72
CA GLU A 86 0.60 -14.33 -17.34
C GLU A 86 1.92 -14.56 -16.58
N GLY A 87 1.84 -14.56 -15.23
CA GLY A 87 2.99 -14.77 -14.35
C GLY A 87 3.86 -13.56 -14.10
N ALA A 88 3.57 -12.41 -14.72
CA ALA A 88 4.32 -11.18 -14.52
C ALA A 88 3.56 -10.21 -13.60
N ASN A 89 4.29 -9.53 -12.70
CA ASN A 89 3.71 -8.51 -11.84
C ASN A 89 3.34 -7.28 -12.66
N VAL A 90 2.06 -6.92 -12.66
CA VAL A 90 1.52 -5.81 -13.48
C VAL A 90 2.04 -4.46 -12.99
N ALA A 91 2.15 -4.26 -11.67
CA ALA A 91 2.66 -3.01 -11.12
C ALA A 91 4.09 -2.72 -11.58
N THR A 92 4.96 -3.74 -11.60
CA THR A 92 6.34 -3.60 -12.08
C THR A 92 6.38 -3.15 -13.54
N LYS A 93 5.54 -3.73 -14.40
CA LYS A 93 5.44 -3.34 -15.80
C LYS A 93 4.98 -1.90 -15.96
N VAL A 94 3.94 -1.51 -15.23
CA VAL A 94 3.39 -0.16 -15.30
C VAL A 94 4.39 0.88 -14.80
N GLU A 95 5.06 0.59 -13.69
CA GLU A 95 6.08 1.48 -13.11
C GLU A 95 7.23 1.74 -14.07
N GLY A 96 7.74 0.68 -14.70
CA GLY A 96 8.94 0.75 -15.56
C GLY A 96 8.66 0.94 -17.05
N GLY A 97 7.40 0.83 -17.47
CA GLY A 97 7.05 0.76 -18.88
C GLY A 97 7.24 -0.65 -19.44
N TYR A 98 6.65 -0.93 -20.59
CA TYR A 98 6.72 -2.25 -21.21
C TYR A 98 6.44 -2.19 -22.72
N ARG A 99 6.87 -3.25 -23.43
CA ARG A 99 6.56 -3.41 -24.84
C ARG A 99 5.22 -4.12 -25.02
N MET A 100 4.34 -3.55 -25.82
CA MET A 100 3.05 -4.15 -26.16
C MET A 100 3.20 -5.24 -27.24
N PRO A 101 2.22 -6.15 -27.39
CA PRO A 101 2.29 -7.21 -28.40
C PRO A 101 2.44 -6.70 -29.83
N ASN A 102 1.95 -5.51 -30.14
CA ASN A 102 2.09 -4.88 -31.46
C ASN A 102 3.46 -4.22 -31.68
N GLY A 103 4.39 -4.33 -30.73
CA GLY A 103 5.72 -3.73 -30.79
C GLY A 103 5.82 -2.30 -30.27
N ALA A 104 4.71 -1.64 -30.01
CA ALA A 104 4.72 -0.30 -29.44
C ALA A 104 5.21 -0.32 -27.97
N MET A 105 5.91 0.75 -27.57
CA MET A 105 6.37 0.90 -26.19
C MET A 105 5.34 1.68 -25.37
N MET A 106 4.93 1.10 -24.23
CA MET A 106 4.16 1.80 -23.23
C MET A 106 5.13 2.45 -22.24
N GLY A 107 5.11 3.77 -22.12
CA GLY A 107 5.98 4.52 -21.25
C GLY A 107 5.77 4.20 -19.78
N ALA A 108 6.76 4.48 -18.96
CA ALA A 108 6.68 4.33 -17.51
C ALA A 108 5.58 5.23 -16.91
N ARG A 109 4.78 4.67 -16.01
CA ARG A 109 3.72 5.37 -15.29
C ARG A 109 3.85 5.07 -13.80
N PRO A 110 4.88 5.64 -13.12
CA PRO A 110 5.13 5.37 -11.70
C PRO A 110 3.97 5.89 -10.83
N PHE A 111 3.56 5.08 -9.86
CA PHE A 111 2.47 5.43 -8.95
C PHE A 111 2.81 5.19 -7.46
N HIS A 112 3.81 4.38 -7.15
CA HIS A 112 4.17 4.10 -5.76
C HIS A 112 4.74 5.34 -5.06
N LYS A 113 5.67 6.05 -5.70
CA LYS A 113 6.24 7.27 -5.13
C LYS A 113 5.21 8.39 -4.94
N PRO A 114 4.34 8.69 -5.93
CA PRO A 114 3.22 9.61 -5.70
C PRO A 114 2.29 9.19 -4.56
N ALA A 115 2.05 7.89 -4.38
CA ALA A 115 1.24 7.39 -3.26
C ALA A 115 1.91 7.67 -1.91
N GLU A 116 3.21 7.42 -1.79
CA GLU A 116 3.97 7.74 -0.57
C GLU A 116 3.94 9.24 -0.27
N GLU A 117 4.14 10.08 -1.28
CA GLU A 117 4.09 11.53 -1.13
C GLU A 117 2.72 12.02 -0.65
N LYS A 118 1.64 11.44 -1.15
CA LYS A 118 0.27 11.74 -0.68
C LYS A 118 0.08 11.37 0.77
N MET A 119 0.53 10.18 1.19
CA MET A 119 0.44 9.76 2.57
C MET A 119 1.20 10.69 3.51
N MET A 120 2.40 11.08 3.14
CA MET A 120 3.24 11.98 3.94
C MET A 120 2.62 13.37 4.04
N ALA A 121 2.05 13.89 2.95
CA ALA A 121 1.44 15.21 2.91
C ALA A 121 0.13 15.30 3.69
N SER A 122 -0.69 14.24 3.70
CA SER A 122 -2.02 14.25 4.31
C SER A 122 -2.01 14.06 5.82
N GLY A 123 -1.00 13.39 6.37
CA GLY A 123 -0.96 13.03 7.79
C GLY A 123 -1.97 11.95 8.20
N GLU A 124 -2.70 11.37 7.25
CA GLU A 124 -3.75 10.36 7.55
C GLU A 124 -3.19 9.08 8.16
N ALA A 125 -1.99 8.67 7.73
CA ALA A 125 -1.34 7.48 8.29
C ALA A 125 -1.02 7.66 9.78
N GLU A 126 -0.48 8.81 10.16
CA GLU A 126 -0.18 9.14 11.55
C GLU A 126 -1.45 9.22 12.39
N SER A 127 -2.50 9.84 11.86
CA SER A 127 -3.79 9.93 12.53
C SER A 127 -4.43 8.55 12.71
N ALA A 128 -4.33 7.69 11.71
CA ALA A 128 -4.84 6.31 11.79
C ALA A 128 -4.08 5.50 12.84
N LEU A 129 -2.76 5.63 12.92
CA LEU A 129 -1.95 4.97 13.93
C LEU A 129 -2.33 5.44 15.34
N GLU A 130 -2.42 6.74 15.54
CA GLU A 130 -2.79 7.33 16.83
C GLU A 130 -4.18 6.88 17.29
N SER A 131 -5.18 6.98 16.41
CA SER A 131 -6.54 6.57 16.71
C SER A 131 -6.65 5.08 16.97
N GLY A 132 -5.97 4.27 16.18
CA GLY A 132 -5.95 2.81 16.38
C GLY A 132 -5.34 2.40 17.70
N LEU A 133 -4.24 3.04 18.09
CA LEU A 133 -3.61 2.77 19.39
C LEU A 133 -4.50 3.21 20.56
N LYS A 134 -5.16 4.35 20.47
CA LYS A 134 -6.13 4.79 21.47
C LYS A 134 -7.28 3.81 21.64
N ASN A 135 -7.79 3.27 20.54
CA ASN A 135 -8.87 2.27 20.56
C ASN A 135 -8.43 0.96 21.22
N LEU A 136 -7.13 0.67 21.27
CA LEU A 136 -6.55 -0.48 21.97
C LEU A 136 -6.11 -0.16 23.40
N GLY A 137 -6.34 1.06 23.88
CA GLY A 137 -6.05 1.45 25.28
C GLY A 137 -4.68 2.10 25.48
N PHE A 138 -4.05 2.55 24.41
CA PHE A 138 -2.72 3.22 24.49
C PHE A 138 -2.79 4.77 24.36
#